data_22da0c226499b7b1e1455d3139748db6
#
_entry.id   22da0c226499b7b1e1455d3139748db6
#
_cell.length_a   1.000
_cell.length_b   1.000
_cell.length_c   1.000
_cell.angle_alpha   90.00
_cell.angle_beta   90.00
_cell.angle_gamma   90.00
#
_symmetry.space_group_name_H-M   'P 1'
#
loop_
_entity.id
_entity.type
_entity.pdbx_description
1 polymer ?
#
loop_
_entity_poly.entity_id
_entity_poly.type
_entity_poly.pdbx_seq_one_letter_code
_entity_poly.pdbx_strand_id
1 'polypeptide(L)'
;KKVTYITRGERATFGLEEDDFEGDLHEFLGKKGIEIITGEQIVSVEESNQGYKVETIQQKTLTTDIVFAWDFYKPNISFIEGSAIEKKLGILVNTHLETSEKDIYAAGDCVEIYHPSIKGYWINFGLPNALEQGKIAGKNMSGQNEEYKIQEAIAFNLMGKSLKARWWK
;
A
#
# COMPACT_ATOMS: atom_id res chain seq x y z
N LYS A 1 -12.84 0.02 24.12
CA LYS A 1 -12.04 -1.15 23.68
C LYS A 1 -10.60 -0.68 23.52
N LYS A 2 -9.63 -1.45 24.02
CA LYS A 2 -8.22 -1.16 23.84
C LYS A 2 -7.79 -1.66 22.44
N VAL A 3 -7.02 -0.87 21.71
CA VAL A 3 -6.43 -1.25 20.43
C VAL A 3 -4.91 -1.16 20.55
N THR A 4 -4.21 -2.19 20.12
CA THR A 4 -2.75 -2.20 20.04
C THR A 4 -2.35 -2.38 18.57
N TYR A 5 -1.56 -1.46 18.05
CA TYR A 5 -0.99 -1.51 16.71
C TYR A 5 0.48 -1.92 16.81
N ILE A 6 0.84 -2.99 16.12
CA ILE A 6 2.21 -3.52 16.09
C ILE A 6 2.79 -3.33 14.70
N THR A 7 3.99 -2.77 14.60
CA THR A 7 4.68 -2.53 13.32
C THR A 7 6.15 -2.91 13.39
N ARG A 8 6.68 -3.45 12.29
CA ARG A 8 8.11 -3.76 12.13
C ARG A 8 8.98 -2.50 12.06
N GLY A 9 8.44 -1.40 11.54
CA GLY A 9 9.15 -0.15 11.43
C GLY A 9 9.43 0.50 12.79
N GLU A 10 10.44 1.32 12.87
CA GLU A 10 10.76 2.11 14.07
C GLU A 10 9.69 3.16 14.39
N ARG A 11 8.81 3.42 13.43
CA ARG A 11 7.71 4.39 13.51
C ARG A 11 6.41 3.83 12.95
N ALA A 12 5.30 4.28 13.49
CA ALA A 12 3.95 3.90 13.03
C ALA A 12 3.52 4.75 11.81
N THR A 13 4.28 4.67 10.73
CA THR A 13 4.03 5.51 9.55
C THR A 13 2.98 4.95 8.60
N PHE A 14 2.52 3.72 8.76
CA PHE A 14 1.64 3.01 7.82
C PHE A 14 2.15 3.07 6.36
N GLY A 15 3.48 3.11 6.17
CA GLY A 15 4.10 3.34 4.87
C GLY A 15 4.07 4.80 4.40
N LEU A 16 3.74 5.74 5.29
CA LEU A 16 3.67 7.17 5.02
C LEU A 16 4.96 7.85 5.43
N GLU A 17 5.30 8.95 4.75
CA GLU A 17 6.44 9.75 5.15
C GLU A 17 6.08 10.78 6.21
N GLU A 18 7.05 11.04 7.10
CA GLU A 18 6.85 11.93 8.24
C GLU A 18 6.63 13.38 7.88
N ASP A 19 7.28 13.85 6.81
CA ASP A 19 7.23 15.25 6.39
C ASP A 19 5.81 15.69 5.96
N ASP A 20 4.94 14.72 5.67
CA ASP A 20 3.55 14.98 5.28
C ASP A 20 2.57 14.95 6.46
N PHE A 21 3.06 14.68 7.68
CA PHE A 21 2.24 14.72 8.90
C PHE A 21 2.40 16.06 9.62
N GLU A 22 1.34 16.83 9.70
CA GLU A 22 1.26 17.91 10.68
C GLU A 22 1.20 17.34 12.10
N GLY A 23 2.35 17.21 12.75
CA GLY A 23 2.50 16.72 14.10
C GLY A 23 2.77 15.21 14.19
N ASP A 24 2.99 14.74 15.40
CA ASP A 24 3.36 13.35 15.68
C ASP A 24 2.14 12.43 15.58
N LEU A 25 2.15 11.52 14.61
CA LEU A 25 1.12 10.50 14.42
C LEU A 25 0.99 9.60 15.66
N HIS A 26 2.11 9.30 16.30
CA HIS A 26 2.16 8.49 17.52
C HIS A 26 1.36 9.16 18.65
N GLU A 27 1.58 10.46 18.86
CA GLU A 27 0.85 11.24 19.85
C GLU A 27 -0.64 11.33 19.49
N PHE A 28 -0.97 11.55 18.21
CA PHE A 28 -2.35 11.59 17.74
C PHE A 28 -3.10 10.28 18.00
N LEU A 29 -2.50 9.15 17.65
CA LEU A 29 -3.11 7.84 17.85
C LEU A 29 -3.20 7.49 19.34
N GLY A 30 -2.18 7.82 20.13
CA GLY A 30 -2.19 7.66 21.58
C GLY A 30 -3.34 8.41 22.25
N LYS A 31 -3.62 9.65 21.85
CA LYS A 31 -4.78 10.44 22.30
C LYS A 31 -6.12 9.81 21.93
N LYS A 32 -6.15 8.93 20.92
CA LYS A 32 -7.33 8.14 20.53
C LYS A 32 -7.42 6.80 21.25
N GLY A 33 -6.52 6.53 22.20
CA GLY A 33 -6.51 5.29 22.97
C GLY A 33 -5.90 4.09 22.22
N ILE A 34 -5.11 4.35 21.18
CA ILE A 34 -4.38 3.32 20.43
C ILE A 34 -2.97 3.23 20.98
N GLU A 35 -2.61 2.06 21.52
CA GLU A 35 -1.25 1.75 21.89
C GLU A 35 -0.45 1.35 20.66
N ILE A 36 0.76 1.90 20.50
CA ILE A 36 1.61 1.60 19.36
C ILE A 36 2.88 0.93 19.85
N ILE A 37 3.20 -0.21 19.25
CA ILE A 37 4.43 -0.97 19.48
C ILE A 37 5.21 -0.99 18.18
N THR A 38 6.34 -0.30 18.14
CA THR A 38 7.23 -0.21 16.98
C THR A 38 8.41 -1.17 17.11
N GLY A 39 9.09 -1.46 15.98
CA GLY A 39 10.24 -2.37 15.95
C GLY A 39 9.90 -3.82 16.31
N GLU A 40 8.64 -4.19 16.24
CA GLU A 40 8.13 -5.51 16.60
C GLU A 40 7.47 -6.23 15.43
N GLN A 41 7.55 -7.54 15.46
CA GLN A 41 6.88 -8.41 14.50
C GLN A 41 6.13 -9.53 15.23
N ILE A 42 4.90 -9.80 14.82
CA ILE A 42 4.15 -10.95 15.29
C ILE A 42 4.77 -12.21 14.67
N VAL A 43 5.09 -13.19 15.50
CA VAL A 43 5.65 -14.49 15.09
C VAL A 43 4.65 -15.64 15.24
N SER A 44 3.71 -15.54 16.18
CA SER A 44 2.62 -16.50 16.29
C SER A 44 1.33 -15.85 16.77
N VAL A 45 0.22 -16.44 16.36
CA VAL A 45 -1.13 -16.16 16.86
C VAL A 45 -1.79 -17.50 17.15
N GLU A 46 -2.15 -17.73 18.39
CA GLU A 46 -2.77 -18.96 18.85
C GLU A 46 -4.13 -18.67 19.47
N GLU A 47 -5.12 -19.51 19.18
CA GLU A 47 -6.42 -19.43 19.82
C GLU A 47 -6.31 -19.87 21.27
N SER A 48 -7.01 -19.18 22.15
CA SER A 48 -7.04 -19.47 23.58
C SER A 48 -8.47 -19.38 24.13
N ASN A 49 -8.68 -19.86 25.34
CA ASN A 49 -10.00 -19.75 26.00
C ASN A 49 -10.49 -18.31 26.23
N GLN A 50 -9.62 -17.33 26.06
CA GLN A 50 -9.88 -15.89 26.26
C GLN A 50 -9.63 -15.06 24.99
N GLY A 51 -9.81 -15.64 23.80
CA GLY A 51 -9.54 -15.00 22.51
C GLY A 51 -8.23 -15.50 21.89
N TYR A 52 -7.29 -14.61 21.61
CA TYR A 52 -6.04 -14.94 20.93
C TYR A 52 -4.84 -14.56 21.79
N LYS A 53 -3.85 -15.46 21.84
CA LYS A 53 -2.52 -15.20 22.34
C LYS A 53 -1.63 -14.83 21.16
N VAL A 54 -0.99 -13.68 21.23
CA VAL A 54 -0.08 -13.16 20.20
C VAL A 54 1.32 -13.09 20.76
N GLU A 55 2.29 -13.67 20.07
CA GLU A 55 3.70 -13.58 20.44
C GLU A 55 4.48 -12.77 19.40
N THR A 56 5.43 -11.96 19.89
CA THR A 56 6.27 -11.12 19.04
C THR A 56 7.71 -11.63 19.00
N ILE A 57 8.50 -11.13 18.05
CA ILE A 57 9.90 -11.51 17.85
C ILE A 57 10.77 -11.20 19.08
N GLN A 58 10.40 -10.17 19.88
CA GLN A 58 11.08 -9.85 21.15
C GLN A 58 10.48 -10.60 22.35
N GLN A 59 9.73 -11.69 22.09
CA GLN A 59 9.13 -12.54 23.11
C GLN A 59 8.08 -11.86 24.01
N LYS A 60 7.47 -10.77 23.53
CA LYS A 60 6.31 -10.18 24.20
C LYS A 60 5.09 -11.03 23.91
N THR A 61 4.28 -11.24 24.94
CA THR A 61 2.99 -11.94 24.82
C THR A 61 1.85 -10.96 25.07
N LEU A 62 0.88 -10.96 24.18
CA LEU A 62 -0.34 -10.16 24.28
C LEU A 62 -1.55 -11.08 24.18
N THR A 63 -2.61 -10.74 24.93
CA THR A 63 -3.92 -11.41 24.79
C THR A 63 -4.93 -10.41 24.25
N THR A 64 -5.73 -10.84 23.28
CA THR A 64 -6.70 -9.98 22.59
C THR A 64 -7.91 -10.76 22.13
N ASP A 65 -9.05 -10.10 22.03
CA ASP A 65 -10.29 -10.70 21.51
C ASP A 65 -10.24 -10.91 19.98
N ILE A 66 -9.52 -10.04 19.27
CA ILE A 66 -9.48 -10.01 17.80
C ILE A 66 -8.06 -9.67 17.35
N VAL A 67 -7.56 -10.39 16.35
CA VAL A 67 -6.34 -10.05 15.63
C VAL A 67 -6.70 -9.64 14.20
N PHE A 68 -6.22 -8.49 13.78
CA PHE A 68 -6.28 -8.04 12.41
C PHE A 68 -4.86 -7.94 11.85
N ALA A 69 -4.53 -8.79 10.89
CA ALA A 69 -3.22 -8.81 10.25
C ALA A 69 -3.32 -8.19 8.86
N TRP A 70 -2.40 -7.28 8.59
CA TRP A 70 -2.23 -6.66 7.30
C TRP A 70 -0.78 -6.82 6.88
N ASP A 71 -0.56 -7.60 5.84
CA ASP A 71 0.73 -7.70 5.19
C ASP A 71 0.69 -6.95 3.83
N PHE A 72 1.85 -6.65 3.28
CA PHE A 72 1.94 -5.87 2.05
C PHE A 72 1.08 -6.44 0.94
N TYR A 73 0.41 -5.55 0.18
CA TYR A 73 -0.21 -5.91 -1.09
C TYR A 73 0.83 -6.47 -2.04
N LYS A 74 0.59 -7.67 -2.50
CA LYS A 74 1.29 -8.23 -3.64
C LYS A 74 0.31 -8.27 -4.80
N PRO A 75 0.60 -7.60 -5.92
CA PRO A 75 -0.24 -7.68 -7.10
C PRO A 75 -0.43 -9.13 -7.55
N ASN A 76 -1.65 -9.52 -7.84
CA ASN A 76 -1.91 -10.81 -8.45
C ASN A 76 -1.74 -10.69 -9.96
N ILE A 77 -0.58 -11.09 -10.47
CA ILE A 77 -0.23 -11.06 -11.88
C ILE A 77 0.04 -12.45 -12.45
N SER A 78 -0.43 -13.50 -11.76
CA SER A 78 -0.24 -14.88 -12.20
C SER A 78 -0.88 -15.17 -13.57
N PHE A 79 -1.91 -14.42 -13.95
CA PHE A 79 -2.60 -14.56 -15.23
C PHE A 79 -1.75 -14.20 -16.46
N ILE A 80 -0.63 -13.49 -16.29
CA ILE A 80 0.30 -13.19 -17.39
C ILE A 80 1.52 -14.13 -17.41
N GLU A 81 1.57 -15.15 -16.55
CA GLU A 81 2.67 -16.10 -16.55
C GLU A 81 2.75 -16.86 -17.87
N GLY A 82 3.98 -16.99 -18.41
CA GLY A 82 4.21 -17.59 -19.71
C GLY A 82 4.02 -16.65 -20.90
N SER A 83 3.56 -15.41 -20.69
CA SER A 83 3.55 -14.39 -21.74
C SER A 83 4.91 -13.69 -21.88
N ALA A 84 5.10 -12.90 -22.96
CA ALA A 84 6.27 -12.05 -23.16
C ALA A 84 6.17 -10.68 -22.45
N ILE A 85 5.06 -10.41 -21.75
CA ILE A 85 4.85 -9.14 -21.05
C ILE A 85 5.86 -8.98 -19.92
N GLU A 86 6.58 -7.86 -19.92
CA GLU A 86 7.54 -7.54 -18.88
C GLU A 86 6.87 -7.27 -17.54
N LYS A 87 7.45 -7.84 -16.49
CA LYS A 87 6.95 -7.72 -15.11
C LYS A 87 8.07 -7.67 -14.09
N LYS A 88 7.80 -7.05 -12.96
CA LYS A 88 8.60 -7.13 -11.72
C LYS A 88 7.68 -7.56 -10.58
N LEU A 89 7.38 -6.65 -9.64
CA LEU A 89 6.33 -6.86 -8.65
C LEU A 89 4.94 -6.84 -9.31
N GLY A 90 4.73 -5.92 -10.27
CA GLY A 90 3.55 -5.79 -11.10
C GLY A 90 3.90 -5.87 -12.59
N ILE A 91 2.92 -5.61 -13.45
CA ILE A 91 3.06 -5.51 -14.91
C ILE A 91 3.71 -4.16 -15.23
N LEU A 92 4.82 -4.14 -15.95
CA LEU A 92 5.47 -2.90 -16.33
C LEU A 92 4.69 -2.24 -17.46
N VAL A 93 4.33 -0.96 -17.25
CA VAL A 93 3.65 -0.15 -18.26
C VAL A 93 4.32 1.23 -18.41
N ASN A 94 4.15 1.82 -19.58
CA ASN A 94 4.51 3.22 -19.81
C ASN A 94 3.43 4.19 -19.28
N THR A 95 3.61 5.49 -19.45
CA THR A 95 2.63 6.50 -19.01
C THR A 95 1.30 6.45 -19.79
N HIS A 96 1.27 5.79 -20.94
CA HIS A 96 0.05 5.53 -21.69
C HIS A 96 -0.66 4.24 -21.29
N LEU A 97 -0.12 3.54 -20.24
CA LEU A 97 -0.61 2.27 -19.72
C LEU A 97 -0.48 1.10 -20.70
N GLU A 98 0.37 1.23 -21.71
CA GLU A 98 0.73 0.17 -22.62
C GLU A 98 1.86 -0.69 -22.01
N THR A 99 1.78 -2.01 -22.16
CA THR A 99 2.78 -2.97 -21.69
C THR A 99 3.99 -3.01 -22.63
N SER A 100 4.95 -3.89 -22.36
CA SER A 100 6.05 -4.19 -23.30
C SER A 100 5.57 -4.82 -24.62
N GLU A 101 4.38 -5.42 -24.63
CA GLU A 101 3.76 -5.99 -25.80
C GLU A 101 2.81 -4.98 -26.44
N LYS A 102 3.03 -4.71 -27.71
CA LYS A 102 2.27 -3.72 -28.49
C LYS A 102 0.76 -4.00 -28.45
N ASP A 103 -0.04 -2.93 -28.34
CA ASP A 103 -1.51 -2.97 -28.34
C ASP A 103 -2.10 -3.74 -27.13
N ILE A 104 -1.27 -4.05 -26.13
CA ILE A 104 -1.72 -4.65 -24.86
C ILE A 104 -1.56 -3.63 -23.73
N TYR A 105 -2.66 -3.35 -23.05
CA TYR A 105 -2.75 -2.38 -21.96
C TYR A 105 -3.02 -3.05 -20.63
N ALA A 106 -2.50 -2.47 -19.55
CA ALA A 106 -2.81 -2.90 -18.19
C ALA A 106 -3.03 -1.69 -17.29
N ALA A 107 -3.92 -1.85 -16.30
CA ALA A 107 -4.32 -0.77 -15.39
C ALA A 107 -4.71 -1.32 -14.01
N GLY A 108 -4.65 -0.47 -13.00
CA GLY A 108 -5.03 -0.77 -11.62
C GLY A 108 -3.86 -1.23 -10.75
N ASP A 109 -4.17 -1.85 -9.63
CA ASP A 109 -3.20 -2.24 -8.61
C ASP A 109 -2.20 -3.33 -9.07
N CYS A 110 -2.40 -3.89 -10.26
CA CYS A 110 -1.49 -4.87 -10.85
C CYS A 110 -0.37 -4.28 -11.70
N VAL A 111 -0.34 -2.97 -11.94
CA VAL A 111 0.66 -2.34 -12.80
C VAL A 111 1.71 -1.55 -12.02
N GLU A 112 2.94 -1.58 -12.55
CA GLU A 112 4.03 -0.70 -12.16
C GLU A 112 4.30 0.31 -13.26
N ILE A 113 4.20 1.61 -12.92
CA ILE A 113 4.46 2.72 -13.84
C ILE A 113 5.81 3.32 -13.48
N TYR A 114 6.63 3.69 -14.47
CA TYR A 114 7.88 4.39 -14.22
C TYR A 114 7.63 5.77 -13.62
N HIS A 115 8.17 6.02 -12.44
CA HIS A 115 8.02 7.25 -11.69
C HIS A 115 9.31 8.08 -11.76
N PRO A 116 9.31 9.25 -12.42
CA PRO A 116 10.53 10.04 -12.62
C PRO A 116 11.19 10.50 -11.30
N SER A 117 10.38 10.87 -10.29
CA SER A 117 10.89 11.40 -9.01
C SER A 117 11.73 10.39 -8.23
N ILE A 118 11.42 9.10 -8.34
CA ILE A 118 12.20 8.01 -7.70
C ILE A 118 13.11 7.27 -8.67
N LYS A 119 13.08 7.64 -9.95
CA LYS A 119 13.83 6.97 -11.04
C LYS A 119 13.61 5.45 -11.05
N GLY A 120 12.38 5.02 -10.81
CA GLY A 120 12.02 3.62 -10.68
C GLY A 120 10.55 3.36 -10.98
N TYR A 121 10.18 2.10 -11.00
CA TYR A 121 8.80 1.68 -11.16
C TYR A 121 8.09 1.62 -9.82
N TRP A 122 6.83 2.00 -9.81
CA TRP A 122 6.00 2.00 -8.63
C TRP A 122 4.53 1.66 -8.92
N ILE A 123 3.86 1.05 -7.94
CA ILE A 123 2.43 0.74 -8.03
C ILE A 123 1.64 1.85 -7.34
N ASN A 124 0.79 2.52 -8.09
CA ASN A 124 -0.13 3.52 -7.55
C ASN A 124 -1.40 2.82 -7.07
N PHE A 125 -1.39 2.30 -5.85
CA PHE A 125 -2.51 1.56 -5.27
C PHE A 125 -3.75 2.41 -5.05
N GLY A 126 -4.90 1.72 -5.10
CA GLY A 126 -6.17 2.21 -4.63
C GLY A 126 -7.16 2.54 -5.73
N LEU A 127 -8.43 2.45 -5.38
CA LEU A 127 -9.56 2.59 -6.30
C LEU A 127 -9.53 3.88 -7.14
N PRO A 128 -9.21 5.07 -6.62
CA PRO A 128 -9.15 6.28 -7.44
C PRO A 128 -8.12 6.18 -8.57
N ASN A 129 -6.92 5.65 -8.26
CA ASN A 129 -5.85 5.46 -9.24
C ASN A 129 -6.25 4.40 -10.27
N ALA A 130 -6.80 3.28 -9.82
CA ALA A 130 -7.24 2.20 -10.70
C ALA A 130 -8.32 2.65 -11.69
N LEU A 131 -9.29 3.46 -11.24
CA LEU A 131 -10.33 4.03 -12.10
C LEU A 131 -9.76 4.99 -13.15
N GLU A 132 -8.86 5.88 -12.75
CA GLU A 132 -8.24 6.83 -13.68
C GLU A 132 -7.35 6.11 -14.69
N GLN A 133 -6.54 5.16 -14.24
CA GLN A 133 -5.73 4.31 -15.12
C GLN A 133 -6.60 3.54 -16.11
N GLY A 134 -7.66 2.89 -15.64
CA GLY A 134 -8.58 2.14 -16.51
C GLY A 134 -9.23 3.02 -17.58
N LYS A 135 -9.62 4.25 -17.22
CA LYS A 135 -10.17 5.23 -18.15
C LYS A 135 -9.17 5.63 -19.23
N ILE A 136 -7.91 5.90 -18.84
CA ILE A 136 -6.85 6.28 -19.78
C ILE A 136 -6.48 5.10 -20.68
N ALA A 137 -6.32 3.91 -20.12
CA ALA A 137 -6.06 2.70 -20.90
C ALA A 137 -7.17 2.46 -21.94
N GLY A 138 -8.45 2.57 -21.54
CA GLY A 138 -9.59 2.42 -22.46
C GLY A 138 -9.60 3.43 -23.59
N LYS A 139 -9.24 4.70 -23.32
CA LYS A 139 -9.09 5.74 -24.35
C LYS A 139 -7.94 5.40 -25.33
N ASN A 140 -6.81 4.96 -24.81
CA ASN A 140 -5.65 4.62 -25.64
C ASN A 140 -5.92 3.37 -26.49
N MET A 141 -6.60 2.38 -25.96
CA MET A 141 -7.11 1.25 -26.73
C MET A 141 -8.06 1.65 -27.88
N SER A 142 -8.74 2.80 -27.75
CA SER A 142 -9.59 3.37 -28.81
C SER A 142 -8.87 4.28 -29.79
N GLY A 143 -7.54 4.35 -29.73
CA GLY A 143 -6.70 5.14 -30.63
C GLY A 143 -6.42 6.58 -30.15
N GLN A 144 -6.76 6.93 -28.90
CA GLN A 144 -6.33 8.18 -28.30
C GLN A 144 -4.89 8.05 -27.79
N ASN A 145 -4.26 9.16 -27.39
CA ASN A 145 -2.90 9.19 -26.89
C ASN A 145 -2.85 10.00 -25.57
N GLU A 146 -3.51 9.49 -24.55
CA GLU A 146 -3.60 10.11 -23.23
C GLU A 146 -2.53 9.58 -22.28
N GLU A 147 -1.94 10.48 -21.48
CA GLU A 147 -0.96 10.08 -20.45
C GLU A 147 -1.59 10.05 -19.06
N TYR A 148 -1.29 9.01 -18.31
CA TYR A 148 -1.58 8.94 -16.88
C TYR A 148 -0.63 9.85 -16.12
N LYS A 149 -1.20 10.80 -15.38
CA LYS A 149 -0.44 11.68 -14.50
C LYS A 149 -0.31 11.04 -13.14
N ILE A 150 0.90 10.62 -12.83
CA ILE A 150 1.22 10.01 -11.54
C ILE A 150 0.99 11.04 -10.43
N GLN A 151 0.19 10.67 -9.44
CA GLN A 151 -0.03 11.52 -8.27
C GLN A 151 1.13 11.33 -7.29
N GLU A 152 1.81 12.40 -6.93
CA GLU A 152 2.95 12.37 -6.00
C GLU A 152 2.53 12.17 -4.53
N ALA A 153 1.27 12.43 -4.21
CA ALA A 153 0.75 12.26 -2.86
C ALA A 153 -0.73 11.89 -2.89
N ILE A 154 -1.14 11.09 -1.94
CA ILE A 154 -2.55 10.74 -1.70
C ILE A 154 -3.01 11.46 -0.45
N ALA A 155 -4.14 12.17 -0.55
CA ALA A 155 -4.81 12.75 0.60
C ALA A 155 -5.86 11.77 1.13
N PHE A 156 -5.88 11.54 2.43
CA PHE A 156 -6.89 10.73 3.09
C PHE A 156 -7.25 11.28 4.46
N ASN A 157 -8.37 10.84 5.02
CA ASN A 157 -8.82 11.25 6.34
C ASN A 157 -8.64 10.11 7.34
N LEU A 158 -7.87 10.34 8.38
CA LEU A 158 -7.68 9.42 9.48
C LEU A 158 -8.36 10.00 10.75
N MET A 159 -9.47 9.43 11.15
CA MET A 159 -10.21 9.82 12.38
C MET A 159 -10.45 11.34 12.50
N GLY A 160 -10.80 11.99 11.38
CA GLY A 160 -11.09 13.41 11.31
C GLY A 160 -9.87 14.30 11.03
N LYS A 161 -8.65 13.76 10.95
CA LYS A 161 -7.45 14.48 10.54
C LYS A 161 -7.17 14.20 9.06
N SER A 162 -7.06 15.25 8.23
CA SER A 162 -6.63 15.13 6.85
C SER A 162 -5.12 14.94 6.81
N LEU A 163 -4.68 13.91 6.08
CA LEU A 163 -3.28 13.53 5.93
C LEU A 163 -2.95 13.47 4.45
N LYS A 164 -1.71 13.82 4.11
CA LYS A 164 -1.13 13.57 2.80
C LYS A 164 -0.04 12.54 2.94
N ALA A 165 -0.02 11.58 2.06
CA ALA A 165 0.96 10.52 2.07
C ALA A 165 1.66 10.42 0.74
N ARG A 166 2.97 10.28 0.78
CA ARG A 166 3.78 9.79 -0.33
C ARG A 166 4.14 8.34 0.00
N TRP A 167 3.94 7.46 -0.96
CA TRP A 167 4.15 6.02 -0.76
C TRP A 167 5.60 5.59 -1.04
N TRP A 168 6.44 6.54 -1.46
CA TRP A 168 7.79 6.27 -1.92
C TRP A 168 8.78 7.29 -1.36
N LYS A 169 9.72 6.80 -0.62
CA LYS A 169 11.07 7.35 -0.42
C LYS A 169 12.00 6.29 0.08
#